data_b272103be9d2591942752ca9339a2f75
#
_entry.id   b272103be9d2591942752ca9339a2f75
#
_cell.length_a   1.000
_cell.length_b   1.000
_cell.length_c   1.000
_cell.angle_alpha   90.00
_cell.angle_beta   90.00
_cell.angle_gamma   90.00
#
_symmetry.space_group_name_H-M   'P 1'
#
loop_
_entity.id
_entity.type
_entity.pdbx_description
1 polymer ?
#
loop_
_entity_poly.entity_id
_entity_poly.type
_entity_poly.pdbx_seq_one_letter_code
_entity_poly.pdbx_strand_id
1 'polypeptide(L)'
;MSKDYLLAIDNGTQSVRALIFDRHGHLVDKAQVDITSYQSPEPGWVENDPEQFWAALCAACQRLWANTQVPRSSIAGVCITSQRATVINLDRHGQPLRPAIVWLDQRRADAEPKLAWWWELALRAIGMRDTIRFFAREAEANWIAQHQPALWARTDKYLLLSGYLNYRCTGRFVDSVASQVGYIPFDYRRGRWAAAWDWKWQCLPVRRAMLPELVPAGARLGLVSAAAAQDTGIPEGLPVIAGAADKACEVIGAGCLSPEIACLSYGTAATINTTTPHYLEATPFIPPYQAAVPGHYNTEIQITRGFWMVNWFKEQFGLHEKIEAQARGVAPESLFDELVNAVPPGAMGLMLQPFWNPGIKVPGPEAKGAVIGFGDVHTRAHLYRAILEGLAYALREGKERIERRGGTRIERVRVSGGGSQSDAALQITANIFKLPTERPHLFE
;
A
#
# COMPACT_ATOMS: atom_id res chain seq x y z
N MET A 1 13.76 14.10 31.74
CA MET A 1 13.70 12.66 31.35
C MET A 1 14.25 12.55 29.94
N SER A 2 15.04 11.54 29.67
CA SER A 2 15.58 11.31 28.32
C SER A 2 14.44 10.90 27.39
N LYS A 3 14.49 11.37 26.14
CA LYS A 3 13.49 11.08 25.10
C LYS A 3 14.02 9.91 24.26
N ASP A 4 13.82 8.69 24.73
CA ASP A 4 14.46 7.50 24.19
C ASP A 4 13.53 6.63 23.31
N TYR A 5 12.27 7.04 23.17
CA TYR A 5 11.26 6.27 22.43
C TYR A 5 10.63 7.05 21.29
N LEU A 6 10.18 6.32 20.29
CA LEU A 6 9.44 6.83 19.14
C LEU A 6 8.05 6.17 19.10
N LEU A 7 7.04 6.95 18.74
CA LEU A 7 5.69 6.47 18.48
C LEU A 7 5.48 6.36 16.97
N ALA A 8 5.19 5.19 16.48
CA ALA A 8 4.76 4.96 15.10
C ALA A 8 3.28 4.57 15.09
N ILE A 9 2.53 5.13 14.15
CA ILE A 9 1.11 4.82 13.94
C ILE A 9 0.95 4.34 12.51
N ASP A 10 0.44 3.11 12.33
CA ASP A 10 0.11 2.53 11.05
C ASP A 10 -1.41 2.45 10.89
N ASN A 11 -1.96 3.25 9.97
CA ASN A 11 -3.36 3.23 9.61
C ASN A 11 -3.54 2.41 8.33
N GLY A 12 -3.58 1.11 8.49
CA GLY A 12 -3.77 0.15 7.41
C GLY A 12 -5.23 0.04 6.95
N THR A 13 -5.51 -0.93 6.08
CA THR A 13 -6.87 -1.16 5.54
C THR A 13 -7.79 -1.83 6.57
N GLN A 14 -7.30 -2.78 7.34
CA GLN A 14 -8.12 -3.59 8.25
C GLN A 14 -8.00 -3.15 9.71
N SER A 15 -6.92 -2.47 10.08
CA SER A 15 -6.65 -2.08 11.46
C SER A 15 -5.72 -0.88 11.54
N VAL A 16 -5.79 -0.20 12.68
CA VAL A 16 -4.80 0.81 13.09
C VAL A 16 -3.95 0.24 14.20
N ARG A 17 -2.63 0.44 14.07
CA ARG A 17 -1.64 0.02 15.07
C ARG A 17 -0.93 1.24 15.62
N ALA A 18 -0.76 1.29 16.93
CA ALA A 18 0.11 2.24 17.61
C ALA A 18 1.26 1.45 18.24
N LEU A 19 2.51 1.82 17.93
CA LEU A 19 3.71 1.05 18.27
C LEU A 19 4.74 1.98 18.92
N ILE A 20 5.35 1.53 20.01
CA ILE A 20 6.48 2.22 20.62
C ILE A 20 7.76 1.47 20.28
N PHE A 21 8.72 2.19 19.74
CA PHE A 21 10.06 1.69 19.47
C PHE A 21 11.08 2.41 20.34
N ASP A 22 12.11 1.67 20.77
CA ASP A 22 13.30 2.28 21.35
C ASP A 22 14.19 2.92 20.28
N ARG A 23 15.24 3.62 20.69
CA ARG A 23 16.20 4.26 19.76
C ARG A 23 17.03 3.27 18.94
N HIS A 24 16.98 1.98 19.24
CA HIS A 24 17.64 0.90 18.51
C HIS A 24 16.70 0.22 17.50
N GLY A 25 15.43 0.65 17.46
CA GLY A 25 14.40 0.09 16.58
C GLY A 25 13.74 -1.18 17.10
N HIS A 26 13.94 -1.54 18.38
CA HIS A 26 13.23 -2.66 18.98
C HIS A 26 11.80 -2.24 19.32
N LEU A 27 10.84 -3.07 18.96
CA LEU A 27 9.47 -2.90 19.39
C LEU A 27 9.35 -3.14 20.89
N VAL A 28 8.92 -2.09 21.60
CA VAL A 28 8.76 -2.13 23.07
C VAL A 28 7.33 -2.50 23.43
N ASP A 29 6.36 -1.88 22.75
CA ASP A 29 4.94 -2.12 23.02
C ASP A 29 4.09 -1.83 21.78
N LYS A 30 2.92 -2.47 21.70
CA LYS A 30 1.96 -2.24 20.60
C LYS A 30 0.52 -2.36 21.06
N ALA A 31 -0.37 -1.62 20.40
CA ALA A 31 -1.79 -1.81 20.46
C ALA A 31 -2.39 -1.80 19.07
N GLN A 32 -3.42 -2.59 18.85
CA GLN A 32 -4.14 -2.66 17.57
C GLN A 32 -5.63 -2.49 17.80
N VAL A 33 -6.28 -1.77 16.89
CA VAL A 33 -7.73 -1.61 16.82
C VAL A 33 -8.17 -1.89 15.40
N ASP A 34 -9.17 -2.73 15.22
CA ASP A 34 -9.70 -3.05 13.92
C ASP A 34 -10.54 -1.88 13.39
N ILE A 35 -10.43 -1.60 12.10
CA ILE A 35 -11.30 -0.65 11.41
C ILE A 35 -12.60 -1.39 11.13
N THR A 36 -13.71 -0.80 11.57
CA THR A 36 -15.05 -1.32 11.29
C THR A 36 -15.32 -1.40 9.79
N SER A 37 -16.16 -2.35 9.40
CA SER A 37 -16.43 -2.71 8.01
C SER A 37 -16.64 -1.52 7.09
N TYR A 38 -15.98 -1.56 5.93
CA TYR A 38 -16.20 -0.62 4.84
C TYR A 38 -17.63 -0.73 4.31
N GLN A 39 -18.18 0.40 3.88
CA GLN A 39 -19.48 0.45 3.23
C GLN A 39 -19.30 0.18 1.73
N SER A 40 -20.19 -0.60 1.16
CA SER A 40 -20.26 -0.87 -0.27
C SER A 40 -21.67 -0.53 -0.79
N PRO A 41 -21.98 0.76 -1.00
CA PRO A 41 -23.30 1.20 -1.43
C PRO A 41 -23.72 0.62 -2.78
N GLU A 42 -22.75 0.37 -3.65
CA GLU A 42 -22.91 -0.24 -4.97
C GLU A 42 -21.84 -1.32 -5.19
N PRO A 43 -22.07 -2.31 -6.05
CA PRO A 43 -21.08 -3.31 -6.37
C PRO A 43 -19.75 -2.68 -6.83
N GLY A 44 -18.66 -3.04 -6.18
CA GLY A 44 -17.32 -2.52 -6.47
C GLY A 44 -16.99 -1.18 -5.82
N TRP A 45 -17.94 -0.52 -5.15
CA TRP A 45 -17.66 0.67 -4.37
C TRP A 45 -17.17 0.31 -2.98
N VAL A 46 -16.19 1.07 -2.49
CA VAL A 46 -15.64 0.88 -1.15
C VAL A 46 -15.40 2.24 -0.51
N GLU A 47 -16.21 2.55 0.49
CA GLU A 47 -16.20 3.82 1.20
C GLU A 47 -16.03 3.61 2.71
N ASN A 48 -15.48 4.63 3.39
CA ASN A 48 -15.48 4.68 4.85
C ASN A 48 -15.56 6.13 5.33
N ASP A 49 -16.19 6.33 6.48
CA ASP A 49 -16.22 7.64 7.11
C ASP A 49 -14.80 8.06 7.52
N PRO A 50 -14.30 9.24 7.08
CA PRO A 50 -13.01 9.76 7.50
C PRO A 50 -12.83 9.85 9.02
N GLU A 51 -13.90 10.12 9.76
CA GLU A 51 -13.86 10.17 11.22
C GLU A 51 -13.59 8.81 11.86
N GLN A 52 -13.96 7.70 11.21
CA GLN A 52 -13.63 6.36 11.69
C GLN A 52 -12.13 6.06 11.65
N PHE A 53 -11.40 6.56 10.65
CA PHE A 53 -9.94 6.42 10.61
C PHE A 53 -9.28 7.18 11.77
N TRP A 54 -9.76 8.39 12.06
CA TRP A 54 -9.26 9.17 13.20
C TRP A 54 -9.64 8.53 14.53
N ALA A 55 -10.89 8.12 14.70
CA ALA A 55 -11.35 7.46 15.92
C ALA A 55 -10.60 6.15 16.21
N ALA A 56 -10.34 5.34 15.18
CA ALA A 56 -9.55 4.12 15.32
C ALA A 56 -8.08 4.41 15.72
N LEU A 57 -7.49 5.50 15.16
CA LEU A 57 -6.16 5.97 15.56
C LEU A 57 -6.15 6.40 17.04
N CYS A 58 -7.13 7.19 17.46
CA CYS A 58 -7.26 7.61 18.85
C CYS A 58 -7.42 6.41 19.78
N ALA A 59 -8.28 5.46 19.43
CA ALA A 59 -8.50 4.24 20.22
C ALA A 59 -7.25 3.37 20.33
N ALA A 60 -6.46 3.25 19.24
CA ALA A 60 -5.20 2.53 19.27
C ALA A 60 -4.17 3.19 20.19
N CYS A 61 -4.06 4.51 20.13
CA CYS A 61 -3.20 5.27 21.04
C CYS A 61 -3.66 5.14 22.50
N GLN A 62 -4.95 5.32 22.79
CA GLN A 62 -5.51 5.18 24.14
C GLN A 62 -5.29 3.79 24.70
N ARG A 63 -5.50 2.74 23.87
CA ARG A 63 -5.23 1.34 24.27
C ARG A 63 -3.74 1.11 24.56
N LEU A 64 -2.86 1.70 23.74
CA LEU A 64 -1.41 1.63 23.97
C LEU A 64 -1.04 2.25 25.32
N TRP A 65 -1.54 3.46 25.61
CA TRP A 65 -1.26 4.15 26.87
C TRP A 65 -1.83 3.44 28.10
N ALA A 66 -2.91 2.71 27.96
CA ALA A 66 -3.48 1.93 29.06
C ALA A 66 -2.64 0.70 29.41
N ASN A 67 -1.88 0.16 28.48
CA ASN A 67 -1.16 -1.10 28.64
C ASN A 67 0.36 -0.93 28.82
N THR A 68 0.94 0.16 28.27
CA THR A 68 2.38 0.36 28.29
C THR A 68 2.89 0.90 29.63
N GLN A 69 4.12 0.50 29.98
CA GLN A 69 4.88 1.09 31.11
C GLN A 69 5.76 2.28 30.66
N VAL A 70 5.82 2.58 29.36
CA VAL A 70 6.64 3.67 28.82
C VAL A 70 5.99 5.01 29.17
N PRO A 71 6.69 5.91 29.88
CA PRO A 71 6.15 7.24 30.20
C PRO A 71 5.94 8.04 28.91
N ARG A 72 4.77 8.66 28.74
CA ARG A 72 4.46 9.51 27.56
C ARG A 72 5.48 10.62 27.35
N SER A 73 6.04 11.15 28.44
CA SER A 73 7.07 12.21 28.40
C SER A 73 8.40 11.77 27.80
N SER A 74 8.67 10.46 27.71
CA SER A 74 9.88 9.88 27.11
C SER A 74 9.77 9.67 25.60
N ILE A 75 8.61 9.94 24.99
CA ILE A 75 8.43 9.91 23.55
C ILE A 75 9.12 11.12 22.91
N ALA A 76 9.97 10.89 21.90
CA ALA A 76 10.72 11.93 21.20
C ALA A 76 9.93 12.54 20.02
N GLY A 77 9.10 11.74 19.38
CA GLY A 77 8.31 12.15 18.22
C GLY A 77 7.31 11.09 17.80
N VAL A 78 6.37 11.48 16.94
CA VAL A 78 5.37 10.59 16.35
C VAL A 78 5.47 10.63 14.83
N CYS A 79 5.30 9.47 14.21
CA CYS A 79 5.20 9.30 12.77
C CYS A 79 3.91 8.53 12.43
N ILE A 80 3.16 9.02 11.44
CA ILE A 80 1.92 8.38 10.98
C ILE A 80 2.15 7.88 9.55
N THR A 81 1.92 6.60 9.30
CA THR A 81 1.79 6.02 7.97
C THR A 81 0.36 5.59 7.71
N SER A 82 -0.03 5.47 6.45
CA SER A 82 -1.36 5.04 6.07
C SER A 82 -1.38 4.32 4.73
N GLN A 83 -2.48 3.60 4.49
CA GLN A 83 -2.81 3.04 3.19
C GLN A 83 -2.80 4.12 2.10
N ARG A 84 -2.42 3.74 0.88
CA ARG A 84 -2.28 4.63 -0.29
C ARG A 84 -3.65 4.88 -0.96
N ALA A 85 -3.73 5.93 -1.79
CA ALA A 85 -4.83 6.19 -2.71
C ALA A 85 -6.24 6.20 -2.06
N THR A 86 -6.35 6.52 -0.78
CA THR A 86 -7.63 6.80 -0.10
C THR A 86 -7.82 8.29 -0.06
N VAL A 87 -8.90 8.80 -0.66
CA VAL A 87 -9.12 10.23 -0.88
C VAL A 87 -10.24 10.81 -0.03
N ILE A 88 -10.05 12.02 0.45
CA ILE A 88 -10.95 12.71 1.38
C ILE A 88 -11.18 14.16 0.89
N ASN A 89 -12.46 14.54 0.82
CA ASN A 89 -12.88 15.90 0.50
C ASN A 89 -13.25 16.65 1.78
N LEU A 90 -12.60 17.78 2.02
CA LEU A 90 -12.92 18.65 3.17
C LEU A 90 -13.49 19.99 2.70
N ASP A 91 -14.38 20.55 3.52
CA ASP A 91 -14.84 21.91 3.35
C ASP A 91 -13.83 22.95 3.89
N ARG A 92 -14.18 24.24 3.80
CA ARG A 92 -13.35 25.35 4.30
C ARG A 92 -13.08 25.31 5.81
N HIS A 93 -13.85 24.54 6.56
CA HIS A 93 -13.70 24.36 8.01
C HIS A 93 -12.92 23.09 8.36
N GLY A 94 -12.43 22.36 7.35
CA GLY A 94 -11.70 21.11 7.52
C GLY A 94 -12.61 19.91 7.85
N GLN A 95 -13.92 20.02 7.62
CA GLN A 95 -14.87 18.96 7.88
C GLN A 95 -15.07 18.07 6.64
N PRO A 96 -15.09 16.73 6.78
CA PRO A 96 -15.39 15.83 5.68
C PRO A 96 -16.75 16.12 5.04
N LEU A 97 -16.79 16.18 3.71
CA LEU A 97 -18.00 16.44 2.93
C LEU A 97 -18.72 15.16 2.51
N ARG A 98 -18.03 14.03 2.55
CA ARG A 98 -18.51 12.71 2.16
C ARG A 98 -17.64 11.61 2.77
N PRO A 99 -18.10 10.35 2.74
CA PRO A 99 -17.22 9.21 3.01
C PRO A 99 -16.00 9.21 2.10
N ALA A 100 -14.84 8.80 2.62
CA ALA A 100 -13.63 8.62 1.84
C ALA A 100 -13.82 7.53 0.78
N ILE A 101 -13.30 7.72 -0.42
CA ILE A 101 -13.16 6.64 -1.40
C ILE A 101 -11.85 5.93 -1.09
N VAL A 102 -11.95 4.61 -0.81
CA VAL A 102 -10.80 3.81 -0.38
C VAL A 102 -10.12 3.19 -1.60
N TRP A 103 -8.84 2.92 -1.52
CA TRP A 103 -8.03 2.36 -2.62
C TRP A 103 -8.54 1.05 -3.24
N LEU A 104 -9.45 0.34 -2.53
CA LEU A 104 -10.12 -0.88 -3.02
C LEU A 104 -11.28 -0.59 -3.97
N ASP A 105 -11.72 0.66 -4.05
CA ASP A 105 -12.85 1.08 -4.86
C ASP A 105 -12.57 0.91 -6.36
N GLN A 106 -13.58 0.48 -7.09
CA GLN A 106 -13.47 0.16 -8.53
C GLN A 106 -14.28 1.11 -9.41
N ARG A 107 -14.88 2.17 -8.82
CA ARG A 107 -15.65 3.15 -9.61
C ARG A 107 -14.73 3.92 -10.55
N ARG A 108 -15.26 4.25 -11.72
CA ARG A 108 -14.54 4.98 -12.75
C ARG A 108 -15.34 6.17 -13.25
N ALA A 109 -14.66 7.25 -13.54
CA ALA A 109 -15.26 8.37 -14.22
C ALA A 109 -15.42 8.10 -15.72
N ASP A 110 -16.41 8.70 -16.35
CA ASP A 110 -16.54 8.77 -17.82
C ASP A 110 -15.72 9.95 -18.37
N ALA A 111 -14.54 10.18 -17.78
CA ALA A 111 -13.73 11.35 -18.13
C ALA A 111 -12.90 11.11 -19.38
N GLU A 112 -13.14 11.92 -20.41
CA GLU A 112 -12.20 12.12 -21.51
C GLU A 112 -11.39 13.39 -21.22
N PRO A 113 -10.07 13.27 -20.98
CA PRO A 113 -9.25 14.43 -20.64
C PRO A 113 -9.20 15.40 -21.83
N LYS A 114 -9.52 16.67 -21.56
CA LYS A 114 -9.41 17.77 -22.55
C LYS A 114 -8.01 18.38 -22.41
N LEU A 115 -7.06 17.81 -23.14
CA LEU A 115 -5.69 18.30 -23.16
C LEU A 115 -5.50 19.43 -24.16
N ALA A 116 -4.58 20.33 -23.87
CA ALA A 116 -4.11 21.30 -24.87
C ALA A 116 -3.54 20.53 -26.09
N TRP A 117 -3.73 21.07 -27.29
CA TRP A 117 -3.41 20.37 -28.55
C TRP A 117 -1.96 19.89 -28.63
N TRP A 118 -1.00 20.63 -28.09
CA TRP A 118 0.41 20.23 -28.06
C TRP A 118 0.66 19.01 -27.14
N TRP A 119 -0.05 18.90 -26.00
CA TRP A 119 -0.01 17.72 -25.16
C TRP A 119 -0.62 16.51 -25.87
N GLU A 120 -1.78 16.70 -26.52
CA GLU A 120 -2.42 15.64 -27.29
C GLU A 120 -1.47 15.08 -28.36
N LEU A 121 -0.78 15.96 -29.11
CA LEU A 121 0.18 15.57 -30.15
C LEU A 121 1.39 14.83 -29.54
N ALA A 122 2.01 15.40 -28.50
CA ALA A 122 3.17 14.84 -27.85
C ALA A 122 2.88 13.45 -27.26
N LEU A 123 1.78 13.30 -26.53
CA LEU A 123 1.41 12.07 -25.87
C LEU A 123 0.95 10.99 -26.85
N ARG A 124 0.36 11.38 -27.96
CA ARG A 124 0.05 10.47 -29.07
C ARG A 124 1.33 9.95 -29.75
N ALA A 125 2.31 10.82 -29.97
CA ALA A 125 3.57 10.44 -30.60
C ALA A 125 4.37 9.40 -29.78
N ILE A 126 4.26 9.44 -28.45
CA ILE A 126 4.93 8.49 -27.54
C ILE A 126 4.02 7.35 -27.06
N GLY A 127 2.80 7.21 -27.64
CA GLY A 127 1.88 6.11 -27.32
C GLY A 127 1.29 6.16 -25.89
N MET A 128 1.17 7.35 -25.28
CA MET A 128 0.66 7.52 -23.90
C MET A 128 -0.84 7.80 -23.80
N ARG A 129 -1.55 7.96 -24.92
CA ARG A 129 -2.95 8.38 -24.90
C ARG A 129 -3.84 7.50 -24.01
N ASP A 130 -3.71 6.19 -24.15
CA ASP A 130 -4.52 5.24 -23.36
C ASP A 130 -4.15 5.23 -21.89
N THR A 131 -2.87 5.42 -21.56
CA THR A 131 -2.41 5.55 -20.17
C THR A 131 -3.01 6.79 -19.51
N ILE A 132 -3.13 7.90 -20.23
CA ILE A 132 -3.71 9.14 -19.70
C ILE A 132 -5.23 9.04 -19.57
N ARG A 133 -5.89 8.41 -20.55
CA ARG A 133 -7.32 8.08 -20.41
C ARG A 133 -7.58 7.21 -19.21
N PHE A 134 -6.76 6.18 -19.03
CA PHE A 134 -6.82 5.32 -17.84
C PHE A 134 -6.64 6.15 -16.57
N PHE A 135 -5.59 6.98 -16.48
CA PHE A 135 -5.36 7.87 -15.36
C PHE A 135 -6.57 8.77 -15.06
N ALA A 136 -7.16 9.39 -16.09
CA ALA A 136 -8.31 10.27 -15.92
C ALA A 136 -9.57 9.52 -15.45
N ARG A 137 -9.78 8.30 -15.93
CA ARG A 137 -10.93 7.47 -15.55
C ARG A 137 -10.83 6.88 -14.16
N GLU A 138 -9.64 6.48 -13.75
CA GLU A 138 -9.38 5.95 -12.41
C GLU A 138 -9.34 7.04 -11.33
N ALA A 139 -9.12 8.31 -11.71
CA ALA A 139 -9.00 9.40 -10.76
C ALA A 139 -10.34 9.69 -10.06
N GLU A 140 -10.40 9.45 -8.77
CA GLU A 140 -11.58 9.63 -7.91
C GLU A 140 -12.09 11.08 -7.96
N ALA A 141 -11.18 12.05 -8.11
CA ALA A 141 -11.51 13.46 -8.27
C ALA A 141 -12.43 13.71 -9.46
N ASN A 142 -12.20 13.04 -10.61
CA ASN A 142 -13.03 13.15 -11.80
C ASN A 142 -14.41 12.56 -11.56
N TRP A 143 -14.48 11.38 -10.93
CA TRP A 143 -15.75 10.76 -10.60
C TRP A 143 -16.58 11.65 -9.68
N ILE A 144 -15.97 12.19 -8.61
CA ILE A 144 -16.66 13.07 -7.65
C ILE A 144 -17.15 14.34 -8.34
N ALA A 145 -16.32 14.98 -9.16
CA ALA A 145 -16.70 16.19 -9.87
C ALA A 145 -17.84 15.94 -10.88
N GLN A 146 -17.88 14.77 -11.49
CA GLN A 146 -18.89 14.38 -12.48
C GLN A 146 -20.23 14.01 -11.83
N HIS A 147 -20.21 13.19 -10.78
CA HIS A 147 -21.42 12.63 -10.17
C HIS A 147 -21.90 13.43 -8.95
N GLN A 148 -21.03 14.21 -8.32
CA GLN A 148 -21.32 15.01 -7.15
C GLN A 148 -20.84 16.47 -7.30
N PRO A 149 -21.24 17.19 -8.37
CA PRO A 149 -20.68 18.50 -8.70
C PRO A 149 -20.94 19.58 -7.62
N ALA A 150 -22.06 19.52 -6.92
CA ALA A 150 -22.35 20.43 -5.82
C ALA A 150 -21.42 20.21 -4.62
N LEU A 151 -21.05 18.96 -4.35
CA LEU A 151 -20.07 18.61 -3.32
C LEU A 151 -18.67 19.05 -3.75
N TRP A 152 -18.30 18.76 -5.00
CA TRP A 152 -17.00 19.18 -5.55
C TRP A 152 -16.81 20.69 -5.46
N ALA A 153 -17.84 21.47 -5.78
CA ALA A 153 -17.80 22.94 -5.66
C ALA A 153 -17.56 23.45 -4.24
N ARG A 154 -17.96 22.68 -3.23
CA ARG A 154 -17.74 22.99 -1.81
C ARG A 154 -16.41 22.47 -1.27
N THR A 155 -15.70 21.62 -2.05
CA THR A 155 -14.42 21.04 -1.63
C THR A 155 -13.34 22.12 -1.60
N ASP A 156 -12.84 22.43 -0.41
CA ASP A 156 -11.70 23.33 -0.18
C ASP A 156 -10.38 22.57 -0.20
N LYS A 157 -10.33 21.39 0.45
CA LYS A 157 -9.17 20.50 0.43
C LYS A 157 -9.52 19.12 -0.12
N TYR A 158 -8.62 18.60 -0.95
CA TYR A 158 -8.64 17.26 -1.50
C TYR A 158 -7.36 16.55 -1.07
N LEU A 159 -7.47 15.65 -0.11
CA LEU A 159 -6.34 15.05 0.60
C LEU A 159 -6.33 13.54 0.42
N LEU A 160 -5.13 12.97 0.45
CA LEU A 160 -4.97 11.56 0.77
C LEU A 160 -5.19 11.35 2.28
N LEU A 161 -5.45 10.11 2.70
CA LEU A 161 -5.67 9.77 4.10
C LEU A 161 -4.51 10.23 5.00
N SER A 162 -3.25 10.10 4.54
CA SER A 162 -2.07 10.62 5.25
C SER A 162 -2.18 12.11 5.56
N GLY A 163 -2.54 12.91 4.55
CA GLY A 163 -2.70 14.35 4.70
C GLY A 163 -3.86 14.72 5.66
N TYR A 164 -4.93 13.95 5.65
CA TYR A 164 -6.03 14.10 6.60
C TYR A 164 -5.63 13.79 8.03
N LEU A 165 -4.97 12.65 8.27
CA LEU A 165 -4.49 12.27 9.61
C LEU A 165 -3.45 13.25 10.14
N ASN A 166 -2.54 13.73 9.28
CA ASN A 166 -1.57 14.77 9.64
C ASN A 166 -2.27 16.10 9.99
N TYR A 167 -3.31 16.48 9.23
CA TYR A 167 -4.13 17.66 9.56
C TYR A 167 -4.82 17.50 10.93
N ARG A 168 -5.46 16.36 11.18
CA ARG A 168 -6.10 16.09 12.48
C ARG A 168 -5.09 16.15 13.63
N CYS A 169 -3.88 15.66 13.40
CA CYS A 169 -2.82 15.63 14.41
C CYS A 169 -2.20 17.03 14.67
N THR A 170 -2.01 17.83 13.63
CA THR A 170 -1.22 19.09 13.71
C THR A 170 -2.03 20.36 13.54
N GLY A 171 -3.26 20.30 13.04
CA GLY A 171 -4.05 21.45 12.62
C GLY A 171 -3.57 22.11 11.31
N ARG A 172 -2.60 21.49 10.58
CA ARG A 172 -1.98 22.04 9.36
C ARG A 172 -2.24 21.13 8.16
N PHE A 173 -2.53 21.72 7.01
CA PHE A 173 -2.61 20.98 5.73
C PHE A 173 -1.22 20.77 5.15
N VAL A 174 -0.49 19.81 5.69
CA VAL A 174 0.87 19.43 5.33
C VAL A 174 0.98 17.91 5.25
N ASP A 175 1.77 17.40 4.29
CA ASP A 175 1.95 15.95 4.13
C ASP A 175 3.37 15.61 3.65
N SER A 176 3.74 14.34 3.73
CA SER A 176 5.01 13.82 3.22
C SER A 176 4.97 13.64 1.71
N VAL A 177 6.06 13.97 1.02
CA VAL A 177 6.24 13.62 -0.40
C VAL A 177 6.17 12.10 -0.62
N ALA A 178 6.60 11.31 0.36
CA ALA A 178 6.62 9.85 0.28
C ALA A 178 5.26 9.19 0.55
N SER A 179 4.26 9.98 0.97
CA SER A 179 2.86 9.51 1.11
C SER A 179 2.03 9.78 -0.15
N GLN A 180 2.54 10.53 -1.13
CA GLN A 180 1.79 10.97 -2.30
C GLN A 180 1.74 9.87 -3.38
N VAL A 181 0.89 8.86 -3.16
CA VAL A 181 0.66 7.77 -4.11
C VAL A 181 -0.82 7.68 -4.44
N GLY A 182 -1.18 7.98 -5.69
CA GLY A 182 -2.57 7.99 -6.17
C GLY A 182 -2.71 8.70 -7.52
N TYR A 183 -3.94 8.87 -7.98
CA TYR A 183 -4.26 9.60 -9.21
C TYR A 183 -4.37 11.11 -8.94
N ILE A 184 -3.23 11.71 -8.66
CA ILE A 184 -3.07 13.10 -8.23
C ILE A 184 -2.04 13.84 -9.11
N PRO A 185 -2.04 15.18 -9.17
CA PRO A 185 -1.11 15.94 -10.01
C PRO A 185 0.28 16.04 -9.36
N PHE A 186 0.94 14.89 -9.13
CA PHE A 186 2.25 14.78 -8.49
C PHE A 186 3.36 14.49 -9.50
N ASP A 187 4.50 15.15 -9.36
CA ASP A 187 5.75 14.89 -10.09
C ASP A 187 6.59 13.89 -9.27
N TYR A 188 6.41 12.61 -9.55
CA TYR A 188 7.10 11.53 -8.84
C TYR A 188 8.62 11.59 -8.98
N ARG A 189 9.14 12.15 -10.08
CA ARG A 189 10.58 12.30 -10.27
C ARG A 189 11.19 13.37 -9.37
N ARG A 190 10.46 14.46 -9.13
CA ARG A 190 10.96 15.60 -8.34
C ARG A 190 10.43 15.63 -6.91
N GLY A 191 9.54 14.73 -6.53
CA GLY A 191 8.93 14.70 -5.19
C GLY A 191 8.17 15.99 -4.87
N ARG A 192 7.39 16.52 -5.82
CA ARG A 192 6.62 17.75 -5.64
C ARG A 192 5.36 17.76 -6.49
N TRP A 193 4.47 18.68 -6.21
CA TRP A 193 3.32 18.90 -7.10
C TRP A 193 3.79 19.27 -8.50
N ALA A 194 3.10 18.76 -9.50
CA ALA A 194 3.41 18.95 -10.90
C ALA A 194 3.47 20.45 -11.25
N ALA A 195 4.28 20.82 -12.22
CA ALA A 195 4.39 22.20 -12.70
C ALA A 195 3.02 22.66 -13.26
N ALA A 196 2.73 23.96 -13.17
CA ALA A 196 1.41 24.50 -13.54
C ALA A 196 0.98 24.19 -14.98
N TRP A 197 1.93 23.96 -15.88
CA TRP A 197 1.69 23.61 -17.28
C TRP A 197 1.59 22.08 -17.53
N ASP A 198 1.80 21.24 -16.51
CA ASP A 198 1.77 19.78 -16.66
C ASP A 198 0.36 19.29 -17.04
N TRP A 199 0.31 18.29 -17.90
CA TRP A 199 -0.92 17.66 -18.39
C TRP A 199 -1.83 17.13 -17.27
N LYS A 200 -1.28 16.73 -16.15
CA LYS A 200 -2.04 16.21 -15.00
C LYS A 200 -3.08 17.20 -14.49
N TRP A 201 -2.76 18.51 -14.49
CA TRP A 201 -3.73 19.55 -14.12
C TRP A 201 -4.88 19.71 -15.12
N GLN A 202 -4.66 19.30 -16.37
CA GLN A 202 -5.71 19.34 -17.41
C GLN A 202 -6.58 18.08 -17.37
N CYS A 203 -6.07 16.98 -16.78
CA CYS A 203 -6.80 15.73 -16.63
C CYS A 203 -7.67 15.68 -15.36
N LEU A 204 -7.41 16.56 -14.40
CA LEU A 204 -8.02 16.50 -13.06
C LEU A 204 -8.70 17.83 -12.73
N PRO A 205 -9.87 17.82 -12.07
CA PRO A 205 -10.56 19.04 -11.64
C PRO A 205 -9.92 19.64 -10.38
N VAL A 206 -8.78 19.12 -9.94
CA VAL A 206 -8.08 19.53 -8.72
C VAL A 206 -7.32 20.85 -8.98
N ARG A 207 -7.42 21.78 -8.03
CA ARG A 207 -6.65 23.03 -8.04
C ARG A 207 -5.51 22.94 -7.03
N ARG A 208 -4.40 23.65 -7.30
CA ARG A 208 -3.24 23.63 -6.40
C ARG A 208 -3.57 24.00 -4.95
N ALA A 209 -4.50 24.92 -4.73
CA ALA A 209 -4.94 25.36 -3.42
C ALA A 209 -5.68 24.26 -2.62
N MET A 210 -6.23 23.25 -3.30
CA MET A 210 -6.91 22.12 -2.67
C MET A 210 -5.94 21.10 -2.06
N LEU A 211 -4.66 21.16 -2.42
CA LEU A 211 -3.65 20.19 -2.05
C LEU A 211 -2.79 20.70 -0.88
N PRO A 212 -2.25 19.79 -0.03
CA PRO A 212 -1.43 20.18 1.12
C PRO A 212 -0.06 20.73 0.70
N GLU A 213 0.59 21.42 1.63
CA GLU A 213 2.04 21.64 1.57
C GLU A 213 2.77 20.31 1.66
N LEU A 214 3.91 20.16 0.98
CA LEU A 214 4.69 18.93 1.00
C LEU A 214 6.05 19.15 1.63
N VAL A 215 6.47 18.19 2.46
CA VAL A 215 7.81 18.14 3.06
C VAL A 215 8.47 16.79 2.76
N PRO A 216 9.81 16.72 2.73
CA PRO A 216 10.52 15.46 2.57
C PRO A 216 10.21 14.46 3.70
N ALA A 217 10.28 13.16 3.42
CA ALA A 217 10.27 12.14 4.46
C ALA A 217 11.35 12.42 5.52
N GLY A 218 11.03 12.17 6.79
CA GLY A 218 11.91 12.50 7.93
C GLY A 218 11.89 13.97 8.37
N ALA A 219 11.30 14.88 7.61
CA ALA A 219 11.15 16.28 8.03
C ALA A 219 9.97 16.44 9.00
N ARG A 220 9.98 17.55 9.74
CA ARG A 220 8.89 17.88 10.68
C ARG A 220 7.67 18.43 9.93
N LEU A 221 6.51 17.78 10.06
CA LEU A 221 5.22 18.24 9.56
C LEU A 221 4.65 19.38 10.43
N GLY A 222 4.80 19.25 11.73
CA GLY A 222 4.25 20.18 12.71
C GLY A 222 4.47 19.66 14.14
N LEU A 223 3.66 20.17 15.04
CA LEU A 223 3.59 19.72 16.43
C LEU A 223 2.18 19.16 16.69
N VAL A 224 2.07 18.19 17.58
CA VAL A 224 0.78 17.69 18.04
C VAL A 224 -0.01 18.85 18.67
N SER A 225 -1.21 19.10 18.17
CA SER A 225 -2.10 20.16 18.66
C SER A 225 -2.73 19.78 19.99
N ALA A 226 -3.25 20.77 20.74
CA ALA A 226 -3.97 20.54 21.99
C ALA A 226 -5.19 19.60 21.78
N ALA A 227 -5.95 19.78 20.69
CA ALA A 227 -7.08 18.92 20.35
C ALA A 227 -6.63 17.48 20.08
N ALA A 228 -5.60 17.29 19.28
CA ALA A 228 -5.06 15.96 19.02
C ALA A 228 -4.49 15.30 20.28
N ALA A 229 -3.86 16.06 21.17
CA ALA A 229 -3.37 15.55 22.45
C ALA A 229 -4.54 15.08 23.35
N GLN A 230 -5.63 15.82 23.36
CA GLN A 230 -6.84 15.43 24.09
C GLN A 230 -7.45 14.15 23.54
N ASP A 231 -7.56 14.01 22.21
CA ASP A 231 -8.18 12.85 21.56
C ASP A 231 -7.30 11.59 21.68
N THR A 232 -5.99 11.71 21.48
CA THR A 232 -5.07 10.57 21.35
C THR A 232 -4.30 10.24 22.61
N GLY A 233 -4.18 11.20 23.54
CA GLY A 233 -3.27 11.12 24.69
C GLY A 233 -1.79 11.25 24.34
N ILE A 234 -1.44 11.57 23.09
CA ILE A 234 -0.07 11.92 22.68
C ILE A 234 0.28 13.30 23.26
N PRO A 235 1.46 13.52 23.84
CA PRO A 235 1.81 14.81 24.43
C PRO A 235 1.65 15.97 23.45
N GLU A 236 0.99 17.05 23.88
CA GLU A 236 0.92 18.30 23.12
C GLU A 236 2.34 18.85 22.84
N GLY A 237 2.52 19.44 21.68
CA GLY A 237 3.81 19.99 21.26
C GLY A 237 4.85 18.94 20.85
N LEU A 238 4.51 17.64 20.85
CA LEU A 238 5.40 16.60 20.36
C LEU A 238 5.61 16.76 18.84
N PRO A 239 6.84 16.65 18.31
CA PRO A 239 7.09 16.69 16.87
C PRO A 239 6.36 15.57 16.11
N VAL A 240 5.61 15.95 15.07
CA VAL A 240 5.04 15.01 14.08
C VAL A 240 6.00 14.98 12.89
N ILE A 241 6.53 13.80 12.60
CA ILE A 241 7.54 13.58 11.58
C ILE A 241 6.89 12.99 10.32
N ALA A 242 7.29 13.50 9.17
CA ALA A 242 6.83 13.03 7.88
C ALA A 242 7.27 11.58 7.65
N GLY A 243 6.33 10.67 7.61
CA GLY A 243 6.56 9.28 7.25
C GLY A 243 6.51 9.08 5.74
N ALA A 244 6.07 7.91 5.35
CA ALA A 244 5.83 7.50 3.96
C ALA A 244 4.53 6.70 3.88
N ALA A 245 4.11 6.34 2.68
CA ALA A 245 3.02 5.39 2.51
C ALA A 245 3.38 4.01 3.10
N ASP A 246 2.38 3.24 3.48
CA ASP A 246 2.52 1.92 4.12
C ASP A 246 3.54 1.01 3.43
N LYS A 247 3.48 0.89 2.10
CA LYS A 247 4.43 0.07 1.33
C LYS A 247 5.87 0.57 1.37
N ALA A 248 6.09 1.88 1.40
CA ALA A 248 7.43 2.44 1.56
C ALA A 248 7.97 2.20 2.98
N CYS A 249 7.10 2.25 3.99
CA CYS A 249 7.44 1.91 5.37
C CYS A 249 7.74 0.42 5.53
N GLU A 250 6.99 -0.46 4.86
CA GLU A 250 7.26 -1.91 4.82
C GLU A 250 8.65 -2.21 4.22
N VAL A 251 9.01 -1.54 3.12
CA VAL A 251 10.30 -1.72 2.45
C VAL A 251 11.48 -1.31 3.36
N ILE A 252 11.39 -0.16 4.04
CA ILE A 252 12.44 0.27 4.98
C ILE A 252 12.45 -0.61 6.23
N GLY A 253 11.29 -1.02 6.76
CA GLY A 253 11.17 -1.92 7.90
C GLY A 253 11.77 -3.30 7.63
N ALA A 254 11.64 -3.81 6.40
CA ALA A 254 12.31 -5.02 5.96
C ALA A 254 13.84 -4.84 5.73
N GLY A 255 14.38 -3.63 5.91
CA GLY A 255 15.79 -3.32 5.67
C GLY A 255 16.21 -3.37 4.21
N CYS A 256 15.28 -3.22 3.26
CA CYS A 256 15.55 -3.22 1.83
C CYS A 256 15.95 -1.80 1.37
N LEU A 257 17.19 -1.40 1.68
CA LEU A 257 17.67 -0.02 1.54
C LEU A 257 18.51 0.21 0.28
N SER A 258 18.74 -0.84 -0.52
CA SER A 258 19.57 -0.78 -1.72
C SER A 258 18.92 -1.59 -2.85
N PRO A 259 19.30 -1.34 -4.11
CA PRO A 259 18.71 -2.03 -5.27
C PRO A 259 19.04 -3.54 -5.36
N GLU A 260 20.06 -4.02 -4.62
CA GLU A 260 20.45 -5.44 -4.57
C GLU A 260 19.54 -6.27 -3.65
N ILE A 261 18.72 -5.61 -2.79
CA ILE A 261 17.83 -6.28 -1.85
C ILE A 261 16.38 -5.91 -2.18
N ALA A 262 15.60 -6.90 -2.63
CA ALA A 262 14.19 -6.67 -2.90
C ALA A 262 13.32 -7.02 -1.68
N CYS A 263 12.30 -6.21 -1.44
CA CYS A 263 11.21 -6.50 -0.53
C CYS A 263 10.08 -7.18 -1.32
N LEU A 264 9.70 -8.39 -0.92
CA LEU A 264 8.46 -9.03 -1.35
C LEU A 264 7.40 -8.81 -0.26
N SER A 265 6.24 -8.31 -0.63
CA SER A 265 5.10 -8.20 0.27
C SER A 265 4.08 -9.28 -0.06
N TYR A 266 3.77 -10.14 0.91
CA TYR A 266 2.79 -11.21 0.81
C TYR A 266 1.52 -10.85 1.57
N GLY A 267 0.86 -9.80 1.09
CA GLY A 267 -0.42 -9.30 1.59
C GLY A 267 -1.58 -9.59 0.64
N THR A 268 -2.71 -8.89 0.78
CA THR A 268 -3.85 -8.95 -0.15
C THR A 268 -3.38 -8.79 -1.60
N ALA A 269 -2.54 -7.80 -1.88
CA ALA A 269 -1.71 -7.75 -3.07
C ALA A 269 -0.38 -8.47 -2.81
N ALA A 270 0.29 -8.95 -3.86
CA ALA A 270 1.69 -9.38 -3.78
C ALA A 270 2.54 -8.40 -4.58
N THR A 271 3.63 -7.92 -3.99
CA THR A 271 4.49 -6.93 -4.64
C THR A 271 5.95 -7.31 -4.53
N ILE A 272 6.74 -6.85 -5.51
CA ILE A 272 8.20 -6.77 -5.40
C ILE A 272 8.62 -5.31 -5.49
N ASN A 273 9.43 -4.89 -4.52
CA ASN A 273 9.92 -3.53 -4.39
C ASN A 273 11.43 -3.50 -4.26
N THR A 274 12.07 -2.50 -4.86
CA THR A 274 13.49 -2.16 -4.62
C THR A 274 13.64 -0.69 -4.32
N THR A 275 14.61 -0.34 -3.46
CA THR A 275 14.96 1.04 -3.14
C THR A 275 16.18 1.47 -3.97
N THR A 276 16.08 2.61 -4.67
CA THR A 276 17.16 3.13 -5.51
C THR A 276 17.28 4.65 -5.38
N PRO A 277 18.49 5.24 -5.43
CA PRO A 277 18.65 6.70 -5.49
C PRO A 277 18.27 7.28 -6.86
N HIS A 278 18.05 6.44 -7.86
CA HIS A 278 17.73 6.86 -9.22
C HIS A 278 16.26 6.60 -9.55
N TYR A 279 15.64 7.54 -10.26
CA TYR A 279 14.28 7.38 -10.77
C TYR A 279 14.24 6.26 -11.83
N LEU A 280 13.56 5.16 -11.54
CA LEU A 280 13.50 3.98 -12.38
C LEU A 280 12.06 3.50 -12.60
N GLU A 281 11.57 3.61 -13.83
CA GLU A 281 10.30 3.00 -14.25
C GLU A 281 10.53 1.55 -14.68
N ALA A 282 10.15 0.58 -13.87
CA ALA A 282 10.21 -0.84 -14.24
C ALA A 282 9.24 -1.18 -15.39
N THR A 283 8.10 -0.50 -15.43
CA THR A 283 7.16 -0.50 -16.54
C THR A 283 7.09 0.91 -17.10
N PRO A 284 7.28 1.13 -18.42
CA PRO A 284 7.23 2.46 -19.00
C PRO A 284 5.96 3.21 -18.64
N PHE A 285 6.12 4.46 -18.18
CA PHE A 285 5.05 5.38 -17.75
C PHE A 285 4.31 4.99 -16.47
N ILE A 286 4.78 3.98 -15.75
CA ILE A 286 4.38 3.72 -14.36
C ILE A 286 5.51 4.23 -13.48
N PRO A 287 5.33 5.37 -12.81
CA PRO A 287 6.41 5.97 -12.04
C PRO A 287 6.71 5.16 -10.77
N PRO A 288 7.98 5.09 -10.36
CA PRO A 288 8.31 4.74 -8.98
C PRO A 288 7.77 5.84 -8.06
N TYR A 289 7.53 5.51 -6.82
CA TYR A 289 7.14 6.50 -5.82
C TYR A 289 8.32 6.85 -4.90
N GLN A 290 8.19 7.98 -4.16
CA GLN A 290 9.21 8.41 -3.21
C GLN A 290 9.32 7.39 -2.07
N ALA A 291 10.54 6.95 -1.77
CA ALA A 291 10.81 6.02 -0.68
C ALA A 291 10.70 6.70 0.69
N ALA A 292 10.59 5.89 1.74
CA ALA A 292 10.73 6.36 3.12
C ALA A 292 12.16 6.89 3.41
N VAL A 293 13.15 6.39 2.67
CA VAL A 293 14.53 6.92 2.67
C VAL A 293 14.56 8.20 1.86
N PRO A 294 14.91 9.36 2.44
CA PRO A 294 14.94 10.63 1.72
C PRO A 294 15.84 10.58 0.48
N GLY A 295 15.36 11.16 -0.62
CA GLY A 295 16.11 11.20 -1.90
C GLY A 295 16.17 9.90 -2.67
N HIS A 296 15.44 8.86 -2.22
CA HIS A 296 15.33 7.57 -2.90
C HIS A 296 13.93 7.33 -3.44
N TYR A 297 13.83 6.32 -4.29
CA TYR A 297 12.58 5.87 -4.92
C TYR A 297 12.35 4.40 -4.62
N ASN A 298 11.10 4.01 -4.49
CA ASN A 298 10.68 2.62 -4.52
C ASN A 298 10.13 2.29 -5.91
N THR A 299 10.77 1.35 -6.58
CA THR A 299 10.28 0.76 -7.82
C THR A 299 9.46 -0.47 -7.47
N GLU A 300 8.19 -0.48 -7.83
CA GLU A 300 7.24 -1.52 -7.47
C GLU A 300 6.67 -2.22 -8.70
N ILE A 301 6.54 -3.54 -8.62
CA ILE A 301 5.67 -4.33 -9.48
C ILE A 301 4.68 -5.09 -8.59
N GLN A 302 3.41 -5.00 -8.94
CA GLN A 302 2.31 -5.47 -8.11
C GLN A 302 1.43 -6.50 -8.85
N ILE A 303 1.04 -7.52 -8.12
CA ILE A 303 -0.07 -8.44 -8.45
C ILE A 303 -1.22 -8.07 -7.51
N THR A 304 -2.26 -7.44 -8.05
CA THR A 304 -3.33 -6.81 -7.26
C THR A 304 -4.06 -7.80 -6.35
N ARG A 305 -4.29 -9.02 -6.81
CA ARG A 305 -4.88 -10.13 -6.04
C ARG A 305 -3.82 -11.17 -5.74
N GLY A 306 -2.83 -10.82 -4.91
CA GLY A 306 -1.70 -11.68 -4.56
C GLY A 306 -2.08 -12.79 -3.59
N PHE A 307 -1.69 -12.67 -2.32
CA PHE A 307 -2.05 -13.66 -1.30
C PHE A 307 -3.54 -13.67 -0.95
N TRP A 308 -4.32 -12.75 -1.48
CA TRP A 308 -5.77 -12.88 -1.53
C TRP A 308 -6.20 -14.23 -2.15
N MET A 309 -5.51 -14.71 -3.20
CA MET A 309 -5.79 -16.02 -3.81
C MET A 309 -5.53 -17.19 -2.87
N VAL A 310 -4.53 -17.04 -1.98
CA VAL A 310 -4.25 -18.02 -0.92
C VAL A 310 -5.43 -18.08 0.05
N ASN A 311 -5.93 -16.93 0.49
CA ASN A 311 -7.09 -16.85 1.36
C ASN A 311 -8.36 -17.37 0.66
N TRP A 312 -8.57 -16.97 -0.59
CA TRP A 312 -9.66 -17.51 -1.41
C TRP A 312 -9.62 -19.06 -1.48
N PHE A 313 -8.44 -19.64 -1.72
CA PHE A 313 -8.29 -21.10 -1.71
C PHE A 313 -8.65 -21.70 -0.34
N LYS A 314 -8.14 -21.12 0.74
CA LYS A 314 -8.42 -21.58 2.11
C LYS A 314 -9.92 -21.51 2.44
N GLU A 315 -10.63 -20.52 1.92
CA GLU A 315 -12.07 -20.35 2.12
C GLU A 315 -12.87 -21.35 1.29
N GLN A 316 -12.53 -21.52 0.02
CA GLN A 316 -13.31 -22.36 -0.92
C GLN A 316 -13.00 -23.86 -0.78
N PHE A 317 -11.77 -24.23 -0.45
CA PHE A 317 -11.29 -25.61 -0.50
C PHE A 317 -10.66 -26.11 0.80
N GLY A 318 -10.50 -25.26 1.81
CA GLY A 318 -9.70 -25.53 3.02
C GLY A 318 -10.53 -25.90 4.25
N LEU A 319 -11.80 -26.29 4.11
CA LEU A 319 -12.65 -26.64 5.26
C LEU A 319 -12.08 -27.80 6.08
N HIS A 320 -11.53 -28.81 5.41
CA HIS A 320 -10.93 -29.98 6.03
C HIS A 320 -9.77 -29.57 6.95
N GLU A 321 -8.83 -28.77 6.46
CA GLU A 321 -7.68 -28.28 7.23
C GLU A 321 -8.10 -27.41 8.41
N LYS A 322 -9.14 -26.60 8.26
CA LYS A 322 -9.67 -25.78 9.37
C LYS A 322 -10.25 -26.65 10.49
N ILE A 323 -11.03 -27.68 10.14
CA ILE A 323 -11.61 -28.63 11.13
C ILE A 323 -10.51 -29.44 11.80
N GLU A 324 -9.56 -29.96 11.02
CA GLU A 324 -8.46 -30.77 11.55
C GLU A 324 -7.51 -29.97 12.41
N ALA A 325 -7.20 -28.73 12.05
CA ALA A 325 -6.41 -27.81 12.86
C ALA A 325 -7.05 -27.57 14.25
N GLN A 326 -8.36 -27.36 14.26
CA GLN A 326 -9.12 -27.21 15.49
C GLN A 326 -9.06 -28.49 16.35
N ALA A 327 -9.20 -29.67 15.73
CA ALA A 327 -9.11 -30.95 16.44
C ALA A 327 -7.70 -31.23 17.00
N ARG A 328 -6.64 -30.83 16.27
CA ARG A 328 -5.25 -31.01 16.67
C ARG A 328 -4.74 -29.89 17.60
N GLY A 329 -5.46 -28.79 17.76
CA GLY A 329 -5.02 -27.61 18.53
C GLY A 329 -3.83 -26.88 17.90
N VAL A 330 -3.70 -26.89 16.55
CA VAL A 330 -2.62 -26.24 15.81
C VAL A 330 -3.17 -25.09 14.94
N ALA A 331 -2.31 -24.21 14.45
CA ALA A 331 -2.70 -23.20 13.50
C ALA A 331 -3.06 -23.83 12.14
N PRO A 332 -4.17 -23.42 11.45
CA PRO A 332 -4.53 -23.95 10.15
C PRO A 332 -3.43 -23.84 9.11
N GLU A 333 -2.58 -22.81 9.20
CA GLU A 333 -1.46 -22.54 8.30
C GLU A 333 -0.48 -23.70 8.22
N SER A 334 -0.21 -24.39 9.34
CA SER A 334 0.70 -25.55 9.37
C SER A 334 0.19 -26.71 8.49
N LEU A 335 -1.12 -26.95 8.50
CA LEU A 335 -1.74 -28.00 7.66
C LEU A 335 -1.75 -27.62 6.18
N PHE A 336 -1.86 -26.34 5.85
CA PHE A 336 -1.72 -25.87 4.46
C PHE A 336 -0.27 -26.01 3.98
N ASP A 337 0.73 -25.85 4.82
CA ASP A 337 2.13 -26.13 4.48
C ASP A 337 2.37 -27.64 4.25
N GLU A 338 1.77 -28.51 5.07
CA GLU A 338 1.79 -29.97 4.83
C GLU A 338 1.16 -30.32 3.48
N LEU A 339 0.01 -29.71 3.14
CA LEU A 339 -0.69 -29.93 1.88
C LEU A 339 0.20 -29.57 0.67
N VAL A 340 0.93 -28.46 0.74
CA VAL A 340 1.88 -28.05 -0.30
C VAL A 340 3.04 -29.01 -0.40
N ASN A 341 3.61 -29.42 0.73
CA ASN A 341 4.81 -30.27 0.76
C ASN A 341 4.54 -31.71 0.27
N ALA A 342 3.27 -32.15 0.27
CA ALA A 342 2.85 -33.44 -0.30
C ALA A 342 2.87 -33.48 -1.82
N VAL A 343 3.02 -32.34 -2.51
CA VAL A 343 3.01 -32.23 -3.98
C VAL A 343 4.42 -31.86 -4.48
N PRO A 344 4.94 -32.50 -5.54
CA PRO A 344 6.24 -32.17 -6.07
C PRO A 344 6.28 -30.76 -6.71
N PRO A 345 7.47 -30.13 -6.80
CA PRO A 345 7.65 -28.88 -7.52
C PRO A 345 7.11 -28.94 -8.95
N GLY A 346 6.45 -27.84 -9.38
CA GLY A 346 5.79 -27.76 -10.68
C GLY A 346 4.37 -28.32 -10.68
N ALA A 347 3.84 -28.75 -9.50
CA ALA A 347 2.46 -29.23 -9.32
C ALA A 347 2.02 -30.23 -10.42
N MET A 348 2.94 -31.08 -10.90
CA MET A 348 2.74 -32.05 -11.99
C MET A 348 2.21 -31.41 -13.29
N GLY A 349 2.62 -30.18 -13.60
CA GLY A 349 2.23 -29.44 -14.80
C GLY A 349 1.02 -28.53 -14.64
N LEU A 350 0.41 -28.51 -13.46
CA LEU A 350 -0.66 -27.55 -13.18
C LEU A 350 -0.05 -26.16 -12.96
N MET A 351 -0.47 -25.19 -13.74
CA MET A 351 0.05 -23.81 -13.70
C MET A 351 -1.06 -22.81 -13.47
N LEU A 352 -0.77 -21.78 -12.65
CA LEU A 352 -1.68 -20.67 -12.41
C LEU A 352 -1.10 -19.37 -12.97
N GLN A 353 -1.94 -18.64 -13.71
CA GLN A 353 -1.70 -17.26 -14.11
C GLN A 353 -2.44 -16.34 -13.11
N PRO A 354 -1.71 -15.54 -12.29
CA PRO A 354 -2.30 -14.86 -11.12
C PRO A 354 -2.94 -13.50 -11.44
N PHE A 355 -3.50 -13.30 -12.62
CA PHE A 355 -4.06 -12.01 -13.02
C PHE A 355 -5.58 -11.97 -12.86
N TRP A 356 -6.06 -12.18 -11.62
CA TRP A 356 -7.48 -12.04 -11.27
C TRP A 356 -8.00 -10.63 -11.54
N ASN A 357 -7.18 -9.62 -11.25
CA ASN A 357 -7.38 -8.26 -11.73
C ASN A 357 -6.30 -7.93 -12.75
N PRO A 358 -6.67 -7.43 -13.92
CA PRO A 358 -5.72 -7.04 -14.94
C PRO A 358 -4.86 -5.86 -14.49
N GLY A 359 -3.68 -5.74 -15.07
CA GLY A 359 -2.80 -4.59 -14.90
C GLY A 359 -3.15 -3.46 -15.86
N ILE A 360 -2.44 -2.34 -15.72
CA ILE A 360 -2.60 -1.18 -16.62
C ILE A 360 -2.00 -1.46 -18.00
N LYS A 361 -0.84 -2.12 -18.04
CA LYS A 361 -0.07 -2.37 -19.27
C LYS A 361 0.46 -3.79 -19.40
N VAL A 362 0.98 -4.34 -18.33
CA VAL A 362 1.60 -5.68 -18.34
C VAL A 362 1.27 -6.35 -17.02
N PRO A 363 0.40 -7.33 -17.02
CA PRO A 363 -0.47 -7.72 -18.15
C PRO A 363 -1.44 -6.59 -18.52
N GLY A 364 -1.95 -6.62 -19.75
CA GLY A 364 -2.93 -5.63 -20.23
C GLY A 364 -4.32 -5.78 -19.58
N PRO A 365 -5.23 -4.87 -19.88
CA PRO A 365 -6.58 -4.87 -19.29
C PRO A 365 -7.44 -6.08 -19.69
N GLU A 366 -7.07 -6.80 -20.75
CA GLU A 366 -7.70 -8.03 -21.22
C GLU A 366 -7.31 -9.27 -20.41
N ALA A 367 -6.23 -9.22 -19.63
CA ALA A 367 -5.72 -10.37 -18.89
C ALA A 367 -6.71 -10.86 -17.83
N LYS A 368 -6.83 -12.16 -17.72
CA LYS A 368 -7.64 -12.88 -16.73
C LYS A 368 -6.78 -13.88 -15.98
N GLY A 369 -7.17 -14.18 -14.75
CA GLY A 369 -6.64 -15.33 -14.03
C GLY A 369 -7.02 -16.63 -14.75
N ALA A 370 -6.10 -17.59 -14.80
CA ALA A 370 -6.32 -18.88 -15.41
C ALA A 370 -5.55 -19.96 -14.66
N VAL A 371 -6.11 -21.15 -14.65
CA VAL A 371 -5.43 -22.39 -14.24
C VAL A 371 -5.46 -23.34 -15.42
N ILE A 372 -4.32 -23.86 -15.83
CA ILE A 372 -4.17 -24.77 -16.97
C ILE A 372 -3.37 -25.99 -16.58
N GLY A 373 -3.59 -27.11 -17.29
CA GLY A 373 -2.83 -28.34 -17.12
C GLY A 373 -3.49 -29.42 -16.27
N PHE A 374 -4.80 -29.34 -16.01
CA PHE A 374 -5.51 -30.38 -15.26
C PHE A 374 -5.48 -31.73 -15.95
N GLY A 375 -5.23 -32.77 -15.16
CA GLY A 375 -5.34 -34.17 -15.50
C GLY A 375 -5.81 -34.98 -14.27
N ASP A 376 -5.98 -36.31 -14.42
CA ASP A 376 -6.58 -37.18 -13.41
C ASP A 376 -5.84 -37.22 -12.07
N VAL A 377 -4.57 -36.87 -12.07
CA VAL A 377 -3.71 -36.89 -10.88
C VAL A 377 -3.86 -35.63 -9.99
N HIS A 378 -4.48 -34.60 -10.52
CA HIS A 378 -4.52 -33.32 -9.85
C HIS A 378 -5.59 -33.28 -8.76
N THR A 379 -5.17 -32.86 -7.58
CA THR A 379 -6.03 -32.67 -6.42
C THR A 379 -5.99 -31.20 -5.98
N ARG A 380 -6.77 -30.84 -4.96
CA ARG A 380 -6.71 -29.51 -4.35
C ARG A 380 -5.31 -29.13 -3.82
N ALA A 381 -4.49 -30.12 -3.43
CA ALA A 381 -3.09 -29.88 -3.02
C ALA A 381 -2.25 -29.35 -4.18
N HIS A 382 -2.41 -29.92 -5.37
CA HIS A 382 -1.77 -29.44 -6.60
C HIS A 382 -2.21 -28.01 -6.95
N LEU A 383 -3.50 -27.72 -6.82
CA LEU A 383 -4.04 -26.37 -7.06
C LEU A 383 -3.44 -25.34 -6.07
N TYR A 384 -3.35 -25.71 -4.79
CA TYR A 384 -2.77 -24.80 -3.77
C TYR A 384 -1.29 -24.53 -4.04
N ARG A 385 -0.54 -25.57 -4.38
CA ARG A 385 0.86 -25.41 -4.78
C ARG A 385 1.00 -24.56 -6.04
N ALA A 386 0.17 -24.79 -7.06
CA ALA A 386 0.17 -24.00 -8.30
C ALA A 386 -0.15 -22.51 -8.05
N ILE A 387 -0.97 -22.19 -7.05
CA ILE A 387 -1.22 -20.79 -6.63
C ILE A 387 0.07 -20.17 -6.10
N LEU A 388 0.75 -20.80 -5.17
CA LEU A 388 1.99 -20.26 -4.59
C LEU A 388 3.11 -20.16 -5.64
N GLU A 389 3.27 -21.16 -6.49
CA GLU A 389 4.26 -21.15 -7.56
C GLU A 389 3.94 -20.06 -8.61
N GLY A 390 2.69 -19.92 -9.02
CA GLY A 390 2.24 -18.92 -9.99
C GLY A 390 2.47 -17.48 -9.49
N LEU A 391 2.21 -17.23 -8.21
CA LEU A 391 2.54 -15.94 -7.58
C LEU A 391 4.05 -15.69 -7.58
N ALA A 392 4.86 -16.69 -7.20
CA ALA A 392 6.30 -16.56 -7.17
C ALA A 392 6.90 -16.36 -8.58
N TYR A 393 6.37 -17.04 -9.62
CA TYR A 393 6.79 -16.81 -11.02
C TYR A 393 6.48 -15.40 -11.49
N ALA A 394 5.31 -14.88 -11.21
CA ALA A 394 4.94 -13.52 -11.62
C ALA A 394 5.77 -12.46 -10.89
N LEU A 395 6.08 -12.66 -9.61
CA LEU A 395 6.98 -11.78 -8.87
C LEU A 395 8.42 -11.88 -9.39
N ARG A 396 8.89 -13.07 -9.78
CA ARG A 396 10.20 -13.25 -10.42
C ARG A 396 10.27 -12.53 -11.77
N GLU A 397 9.23 -12.59 -12.60
CA GLU A 397 9.16 -11.79 -13.83
C GLU A 397 9.30 -10.29 -13.51
N GLY A 398 8.64 -9.85 -12.43
CA GLY A 398 8.78 -8.49 -11.90
C GLY A 398 10.24 -8.16 -11.54
N LYS A 399 10.92 -9.06 -10.82
CA LYS A 399 12.36 -8.95 -10.52
C LYS A 399 13.18 -8.75 -11.79
N GLU A 400 13.03 -9.64 -12.75
CA GLU A 400 13.79 -9.62 -13.99
C GLU A 400 13.54 -8.32 -14.80
N ARG A 401 12.33 -7.75 -14.71
CA ARG A 401 11.99 -6.48 -15.32
C ARG A 401 12.68 -5.30 -14.64
N ILE A 402 12.70 -5.28 -13.30
CA ILE A 402 13.43 -4.27 -12.52
C ILE A 402 14.92 -4.32 -12.85
N GLU A 403 15.52 -5.51 -12.86
CA GLU A 403 16.96 -5.70 -13.19
C GLU A 403 17.31 -5.24 -14.61
N ARG A 404 16.51 -5.64 -15.62
CA ARG A 404 16.75 -5.22 -17.01
C ARG A 404 16.70 -3.71 -17.20
N ARG A 405 15.85 -3.03 -16.46
CA ARG A 405 15.65 -1.58 -16.57
C ARG A 405 16.62 -0.79 -15.69
N GLY A 406 16.95 -1.34 -14.53
CA GLY A 406 17.83 -0.70 -13.54
C GLY A 406 19.30 -1.00 -13.69
N GLY A 407 19.65 -2.08 -14.37
CA GLY A 407 21.03 -2.52 -14.54
C GLY A 407 21.67 -3.13 -13.29
N THR A 408 20.95 -3.18 -12.16
CA THR A 408 21.43 -3.77 -10.91
C THR A 408 20.80 -5.13 -10.71
N ARG A 409 21.60 -6.12 -10.35
CA ARG A 409 21.13 -7.47 -10.04
C ARG A 409 20.63 -7.52 -8.60
N ILE A 410 19.45 -8.13 -8.39
CA ILE A 410 18.93 -8.44 -7.07
C ILE A 410 19.59 -9.72 -6.57
N GLU A 411 20.22 -9.67 -5.40
CA GLU A 411 21.02 -10.75 -4.83
C GLU A 411 20.32 -11.49 -3.69
N ARG A 412 19.34 -10.84 -3.04
CA ARG A 412 18.51 -11.45 -2.01
C ARG A 412 17.12 -10.84 -1.97
N VAL A 413 16.18 -11.57 -1.38
CA VAL A 413 14.82 -11.09 -1.16
C VAL A 413 14.45 -11.20 0.31
N ARG A 414 13.72 -10.21 0.81
CA ARG A 414 13.11 -10.21 2.15
C ARG A 414 11.60 -10.20 1.98
N VAL A 415 10.93 -11.09 2.69
CA VAL A 415 9.49 -11.32 2.53
C VAL A 415 8.77 -10.86 3.79
N SER A 416 7.87 -9.89 3.64
CA SER A 416 7.01 -9.36 4.69
C SER A 416 5.54 -9.63 4.40
N GLY A 417 4.66 -9.20 5.31
CA GLY A 417 3.23 -9.43 5.26
C GLY A 417 2.81 -10.81 5.79
N GLY A 418 1.52 -11.00 6.00
CA GLY A 418 0.97 -12.20 6.65
C GLY A 418 1.32 -13.52 5.96
N GLY A 419 1.43 -13.53 4.64
CA GLY A 419 1.83 -14.73 3.87
C GLY A 419 3.29 -15.16 4.07
N SER A 420 4.14 -14.31 4.64
CA SER A 420 5.53 -14.64 4.96
C SER A 420 5.66 -15.64 6.11
N GLN A 421 4.58 -15.91 6.84
CA GLN A 421 4.57 -16.90 7.92
C GLN A 421 4.60 -18.35 7.41
N SER A 422 4.21 -18.59 6.14
CA SER A 422 4.30 -19.92 5.51
C SER A 422 5.73 -20.23 5.09
N ASP A 423 6.36 -21.22 5.72
CA ASP A 423 7.70 -21.68 5.36
C ASP A 423 7.71 -22.33 3.97
N ALA A 424 6.63 -23.01 3.60
CA ALA A 424 6.48 -23.57 2.25
C ALA A 424 6.45 -22.48 1.18
N ALA A 425 5.75 -21.37 1.41
CA ALA A 425 5.74 -20.24 0.47
C ALA A 425 7.12 -19.58 0.33
N LEU A 426 7.87 -19.42 1.43
CA LEU A 426 9.22 -18.89 1.40
C LEU A 426 10.18 -19.83 0.65
N GLN A 427 10.09 -21.14 0.89
CA GLN A 427 10.93 -22.12 0.22
C GLN A 427 10.64 -22.18 -1.29
N ILE A 428 9.37 -22.12 -1.70
CA ILE A 428 8.98 -22.02 -3.12
C ILE A 428 9.58 -20.75 -3.74
N THR A 429 9.50 -19.64 -3.01
CA THR A 429 10.06 -18.36 -3.45
C THR A 429 11.58 -18.47 -3.65
N ALA A 430 12.31 -18.99 -2.66
CA ALA A 430 13.75 -19.18 -2.75
C ALA A 430 14.14 -20.05 -3.95
N ASN A 431 13.41 -21.15 -4.16
CA ASN A 431 13.66 -22.07 -5.28
C ASN A 431 13.42 -21.42 -6.65
N ILE A 432 12.29 -20.69 -6.79
CA ILE A 432 11.92 -20.03 -8.05
C ILE A 432 12.85 -18.86 -8.35
N PHE A 433 13.16 -18.02 -7.35
CA PHE A 433 14.04 -16.87 -7.51
C PHE A 433 15.51 -17.26 -7.62
N LYS A 434 15.89 -18.44 -7.11
CA LYS A 434 17.28 -18.90 -6.93
C LYS A 434 18.11 -17.89 -6.14
N LEU A 435 17.52 -17.35 -5.09
CA LEU A 435 18.11 -16.33 -4.21
C LEU A 435 17.87 -16.68 -2.75
N PRO A 436 18.77 -16.25 -1.85
CA PRO A 436 18.49 -16.24 -0.43
C PRO A 436 17.18 -15.47 -0.15
N THR A 437 16.27 -16.12 0.59
CA THR A 437 14.97 -15.58 0.95
C THR A 437 14.91 -15.52 2.47
N GLU A 438 14.71 -14.31 2.99
CA GLU A 438 14.76 -14.00 4.41
C GLU A 438 13.39 -13.51 4.88
N ARG A 439 13.02 -13.86 6.11
CA ARG A 439 11.87 -13.27 6.82
C ARG A 439 12.42 -12.24 7.81
N PRO A 440 11.95 -10.97 7.83
CA PRO A 440 12.27 -10.04 8.90
C PRO A 440 11.81 -10.56 10.26
N HIS A 441 12.45 -10.11 11.34
CA HIS A 441 12.07 -10.49 12.70
C HIS A 441 10.62 -10.09 13.02
N LEU A 442 10.21 -8.92 12.56
CA LEU A 442 8.80 -8.48 12.52
C LEU A 442 8.34 -8.52 11.07
N PHE A 443 7.27 -9.27 10.79
CA PHE A 443 6.76 -9.47 9.43
C PHE A 443 5.61 -8.51 9.07
N GLU A 444 5.18 -7.71 10.02
CA GLU A 444 4.15 -6.66 9.89
C GLU A 444 4.75 -5.26 9.94
#